data_664e3a2232a56048900e0fa216fd9c47
#
_entry.id   664e3a2232a56048900e0fa216fd9c47
#
_cell.length_a   1.000
_cell.length_b   1.000
_cell.length_c   1.000
_cell.angle_alpha   90.00
_cell.angle_beta   90.00
_cell.angle_gamma   90.00
#
_symmetry.space_group_name_H-M   'P 1'
#
loop_
_entity.id
_entity.type
_entity.pdbx_description
1 polymer ?
#
loop_
_entity_poly.entity_id
_entity_poly.type
_entity_poly.pdbx_seq_one_letter_code
_entity_poly.pdbx_strand_id
1 'polypeptide(L)' 'MSRKEFKVEVIKEGALGTLLLGASKLPVDKMEEILNQYGAEGWDLAFMVIESHRFLLFWTREAAVVTFSRSLV' A
#
# COMPACT_ATOMS: atom_id res chain seq x y z
N MET A 1 -19.04 -19.21 -14.96
CA MET A 1 -18.30 -18.86 -13.74
C MET A 1 -17.20 -17.86 -14.05
N SER A 2 -17.22 -16.72 -13.40
CA SER A 2 -16.22 -15.70 -13.67
C SER A 2 -14.94 -16.00 -12.92
N ARG A 3 -13.82 -15.67 -13.55
CA ARG A 3 -12.50 -15.80 -12.95
C ARG A 3 -11.98 -14.44 -12.60
N LYS A 4 -11.20 -14.39 -11.56
CA LYS A 4 -10.54 -13.15 -11.14
C LYS A 4 -9.07 -13.42 -10.90
N GLU A 5 -8.26 -12.40 -11.13
CA GLU A 5 -6.88 -12.44 -10.69
C GLU A 5 -6.67 -11.39 -9.63
N PHE A 6 -5.70 -11.62 -8.78
CA PHE A 6 -5.39 -10.75 -7.65
C PHE A 6 -3.95 -10.33 -7.71
N LYS A 7 -3.69 -9.13 -7.20
CA LYS A 7 -2.35 -8.60 -7.11
C LYS A 7 -2.20 -7.92 -5.77
N VAL A 8 -1.08 -8.17 -5.10
CA VAL A 8 -0.81 -7.59 -3.78
C VAL A 8 0.35 -6.63 -3.90
N GLU A 9 0.17 -5.43 -3.38
CA GLU A 9 1.19 -4.40 -3.37
C GLU A 9 1.41 -3.94 -1.95
N VAL A 10 2.66 -3.79 -1.55
CA VAL A 10 3.01 -3.30 -0.21
C VAL A 10 3.57 -1.90 -0.36
N ILE A 11 2.91 -0.93 0.27
CA ILE A 11 3.32 0.47 0.22
C ILE A 11 3.85 0.84 1.60
N LYS A 12 5.15 1.12 1.68
CA LYS A 12 5.81 1.46 2.93
C LYS A 12 6.11 2.94 2.99
N GLU A 13 6.06 3.48 4.20
CA GLU A 13 6.56 4.83 4.39
C GLU A 13 8.07 4.84 4.25
N GLY A 14 8.63 6.02 3.92
CA GLY A 14 10.06 6.15 3.75
C GLY A 14 10.78 6.17 5.10
N ALA A 15 11.86 5.41 5.22
CA ALA A 15 12.66 5.37 6.44
C ALA A 15 13.26 6.75 6.75
N LEU A 16 13.65 7.48 5.72
CA LEU A 16 14.24 8.80 5.92
C LEU A 16 13.24 9.76 6.55
N GLY A 17 12.00 9.72 6.10
CA GLY A 17 10.96 10.55 6.69
C GLY A 17 10.74 10.22 8.16
N THR A 18 10.76 8.94 8.50
CA THR A 18 10.62 8.51 9.89
C THR A 18 11.76 9.03 10.76
N LEU A 19 12.98 8.94 10.25
CA LEU A 19 14.15 9.38 10.99
C LEU A 19 14.21 10.90 11.17
N LEU A 20 13.85 11.64 10.14
CA LEU A 20 13.95 13.09 10.17
C LEU A 20 12.77 13.76 10.84
N LEU A 21 11.58 13.21 10.65
CA LEU A 21 10.35 13.83 11.15
C LEU A 21 9.86 13.22 12.44
N GLY A 22 10.40 12.06 12.81
CA GLY A 22 9.98 11.36 14.02
C GLY A 22 8.54 10.89 13.99
N ALA A 23 7.90 10.92 12.83
CA ALA A 23 6.51 10.54 12.67
C ALA A 23 6.39 9.42 11.67
N SER A 24 5.53 8.47 11.98
CA SER A 24 5.25 7.35 11.13
C SER A 24 3.99 7.69 10.34
N LYS A 25 4.15 8.03 9.07
CA LYS A 25 3.03 8.36 8.20
C LYS A 25 3.15 7.65 6.88
N LEU A 26 2.04 7.11 6.43
CA LEU A 26 1.97 6.55 5.09
C LEU A 26 1.98 7.68 4.06
N PRO A 27 2.65 7.48 2.93
CA PRO A 27 2.69 8.50 1.87
C PRO A 27 1.38 8.49 1.08
N VAL A 28 0.41 9.25 1.55
CA VAL A 28 -0.94 9.27 0.96
C VAL A 28 -0.92 9.61 -0.52
N ASP A 29 -0.12 10.60 -0.92
CA ASP A 29 -0.04 10.99 -2.32
C ASP A 29 0.50 9.86 -3.19
N LYS A 30 1.49 9.15 -2.69
CA LYS A 30 2.04 8.01 -3.40
C LYS A 30 1.05 6.86 -3.47
N MET A 31 0.30 6.65 -2.40
CA MET A 31 -0.75 5.62 -2.37
C MET A 31 -1.81 5.92 -3.43
N GLU A 32 -2.26 7.17 -3.49
CA GLU A 32 -3.24 7.57 -4.47
C GLU A 32 -2.73 7.36 -5.90
N GLU A 33 -1.46 7.72 -6.13
CA GLU A 33 -0.84 7.52 -7.44
C GLU A 33 -0.82 6.04 -7.83
N ILE A 34 -0.45 5.17 -6.89
CA ILE A 34 -0.41 3.72 -7.14
C ILE A 34 -1.80 3.18 -7.39
N LEU A 35 -2.79 3.59 -6.59
CA LEU A 35 -4.16 3.14 -6.78
C LEU A 35 -4.70 3.55 -8.14
N ASN A 36 -4.41 4.78 -8.56
CA ASN A 36 -4.86 5.27 -9.85
C ASN A 36 -4.15 4.59 -11.01
N GLN A 37 -2.88 4.28 -10.83
CA GLN A 37 -2.12 3.56 -11.85
C GLN A 37 -2.72 2.18 -12.10
N TYR A 38 -3.02 1.44 -11.03
CA TYR A 38 -3.65 0.14 -11.17
C TYR A 38 -5.08 0.25 -11.70
N GLY A 39 -5.82 1.25 -11.23
CA GLY A 39 -7.17 1.48 -11.72
C GLY A 39 -7.21 1.73 -13.21
N ALA A 40 -6.22 2.46 -13.75
CA ALA A 40 -6.13 2.70 -15.18
C ALA A 40 -5.92 1.40 -15.97
N GLU A 41 -5.37 0.37 -15.32
CA GLU A 41 -5.16 -0.93 -15.93
C GLU A 41 -6.33 -1.89 -15.70
N GLY A 42 -7.41 -1.40 -15.13
CA GLY A 42 -8.62 -2.20 -14.92
C GLY A 42 -8.66 -2.93 -13.58
N TRP A 43 -7.75 -2.62 -12.68
CA TRP A 43 -7.75 -3.23 -11.35
C TRP A 43 -8.68 -2.49 -10.41
N ASP A 44 -9.37 -3.24 -9.57
CA ASP A 44 -10.20 -2.70 -8.50
C ASP A 44 -9.56 -2.96 -7.16
N LEU A 45 -9.70 -2.01 -6.25
CA LEU A 45 -9.25 -2.22 -4.89
C LEU A 45 -10.19 -3.18 -4.18
N ALA A 46 -9.69 -4.35 -3.84
CA ALA A 46 -10.49 -5.36 -3.16
C ALA A 46 -10.36 -5.26 -1.65
N PHE A 47 -9.15 -4.95 -1.17
CA PHE A 47 -8.90 -4.99 0.26
C PHE A 47 -7.62 -4.24 0.57
N MET A 48 -7.59 -3.57 1.72
CA MET A 48 -6.39 -2.88 2.18
C MET A 48 -6.29 -2.98 3.70
N VAL A 49 -5.11 -3.31 4.18
CA VAL A 49 -4.80 -3.40 5.60
C VAL A 49 -3.58 -2.53 5.89
N ILE A 50 -3.64 -1.82 6.98
CA ILE A 50 -2.50 -1.03 7.46
C ILE A 50 -1.83 -1.84 8.56
N GLU A 51 -0.54 -2.10 8.39
CA GLU A 51 0.25 -2.82 9.37
C GLU A 51 1.34 -1.91 9.92
N SER A 52 1.61 -2.03 11.22
CA SER A 52 2.71 -1.31 11.85
C SER A 52 3.88 -2.24 12.05
N HIS A 53 5.06 -1.79 11.65
CA HIS A 53 6.29 -2.55 11.82
C HIS A 53 7.26 -1.75 12.67
N ARG A 54 7.97 -2.44 13.56
CA ARG A 54 9.01 -1.79 14.33
C ARG A 54 10.17 -1.43 13.41
N PHE A 55 10.56 -0.17 13.45
CA PHE A 55 11.70 0.33 12.71
C PHE A 55 12.73 0.81 13.71
N LEU A 56 13.87 0.15 13.81
CA LEU A 56 14.86 0.34 14.83
C LEU A 56 14.24 0.05 16.20
N LEU A 57 14.83 0.51 17.29
CA LEU A 57 14.37 0.18 18.63
C LEU A 57 13.21 1.05 19.10
N PHE A 58 13.12 2.27 18.61
CA PHE A 58 12.21 3.26 19.16
C PHE A 58 11.14 3.76 18.21
N TRP A 59 11.22 3.37 16.94
CA TRP A 59 10.27 3.85 15.93
C TRP A 59 9.47 2.73 15.34
N THR A 60 8.26 3.08 14.90
CA THR A 60 7.45 2.16 14.11
C THR A 60 7.22 2.79 12.73
N ARG A 61 7.09 1.95 11.73
CA ARG A 61 6.70 2.35 10.38
C ARG A 61 5.40 1.65 10.05
N GLU A 62 4.59 2.35 9.27
CA GLU A 62 3.39 1.74 8.76
C GLU A 62 3.59 1.28 7.33
N ALA A 63 2.90 0.22 6.97
CA ALA A 63 2.86 -0.29 5.62
C ALA A 63 1.41 -0.59 5.28
N ALA A 64 1.01 -0.23 4.08
CA ALA A 64 -0.30 -0.59 3.57
C ALA A 64 -0.15 -1.80 2.66
N VAL A 65 -0.85 -2.87 3.01
CA VAL A 65 -0.90 -4.06 2.16
C VAL A 65 -2.19 -3.96 1.36
N VAL A 66 -2.05 -3.74 0.07
CA VAL A 66 -3.18 -3.46 -0.80
C VAL A 66 -3.40 -4.63 -1.73
N THR A 67 -4.61 -5.15 -1.76
CA THR A 67 -4.98 -6.25 -2.64
C THR A 67 -5.89 -5.72 -3.72
N PHE A 68 -5.50 -5.93 -4.95
CA PHE A 68 -6.28 -5.58 -6.13
C PHE A 68 -6.87 -6.83 -6.75
N SER A 69 -7.99 -6.67 -7.40
CA SER A 69 -8.57 -7.76 -8.17
C SER A 69 -9.08 -7.22 -9.49
N ARG A 70 -9.13 -8.08 -10.48
CA ARG A 70 -9.78 -7.75 -11.74
C ARG A 70 -10.30 -9.02 -12.39
N SER A 71 -11.31 -8.84 -13.23
CA SER A 71 -11.90 -9.94 -13.97
C SER A 71 -10.95 -10.39 -15.08
N LEU A 72 -10.85 -11.68 -15.26
CA LEU A 72 -10.07 -12.26 -16.35
C LEU A 72 -10.90 -12.43 -17.62
N VAL A 73 -12.17 -12.17 -17.52
CA VAL A 73 -13.08 -12.35 -18.67
C VAL A 73 -13.67 -11.02 -19.08
#